data_2a2ae920e35a02b99b8b2db157dc2d86
#
_entry.id   2a2ae920e35a02b99b8b2db157dc2d86
#
_cell.length_a   1.000
_cell.length_b   1.000
_cell.length_c   1.000
_cell.angle_alpha   90.00
_cell.angle_beta   90.00
_cell.angle_gamma   90.00
#
_symmetry.space_group_name_H-M   'P 1'
#
loop_
_entity.id
_entity.type
_entity.pdbx_description
1 polymer ?
#
loop_
_entity_poly.entity_id
_entity_poly.type
_entity_poly.pdbx_seq_one_letter_code
_entity_poly.pdbx_strand_id
1 'polypeptide(L)'
;MKGKLIPVFALAALVSCSQPPVKEQGPRPVKLTEVISLNRIEKSFSGVVSSDQFSDLAFKVSGPLISLKVEEGQKVRTGQIVAEIDPLDCTLEYEAKKASYQTAEAQLQRATKLLSKQAISRQEFETTEASYSNAKAAFEYADNQLKQTKLRAPFDGFIQRKYVENYQKVQAGQAIVCLINPNKLQVQFTMPESNISFFSTPYSIYVEFDNYKGRRFKAKVKEYVQASPDGSGVPVYLYMDDPAFNLNDYKVSVGFSCRVILDIESKSFNQGAVLVPLSAVVASEADNSKYVFVYNSQSQKVEKRTIKEKELVGKDDVVVLEGLSAGDYVVSAGATRLVDGQQVKVLTE
;
A
#
# COMPACT_ATOMS: atom_id res chain seq x y z
N MET A 1 -23.29 105.65 -45.51
CA MET A 1 -22.53 106.21 -44.37
C MET A 1 -21.74 105.05 -43.76
N LYS A 2 -20.50 105.07 -43.88
CA LYS A 2 -19.34 104.68 -43.12
C LYS A 2 -19.58 103.76 -41.95
N GLY A 3 -19.17 102.48 -42.02
CA GLY A 3 -18.98 101.56 -40.95
C GLY A 3 -17.69 100.76 -41.14
N LYS A 4 -16.78 100.91 -40.22
CA LYS A 4 -15.38 100.43 -40.26
C LYS A 4 -15.26 98.92 -40.02
N LEU A 5 -14.49 98.25 -40.92
CA LEU A 5 -13.92 96.91 -40.64
C LEU A 5 -12.82 96.97 -39.60
N ILE A 6 -12.87 96.02 -38.67
CA ILE A 6 -11.78 95.70 -37.73
C ILE A 6 -11.32 94.26 -38.01
N PRO A 7 -10.04 94.03 -38.28
CA PRO A 7 -9.57 92.63 -38.48
C PRO A 7 -9.28 92.01 -37.13
N VAL A 8 -9.85 90.79 -36.91
CA VAL A 8 -9.53 89.95 -35.78
C VAL A 8 -8.32 89.07 -36.13
N PHE A 9 -7.22 89.35 -35.42
CA PHE A 9 -6.00 88.54 -35.49
C PHE A 9 -6.20 87.27 -34.67
N ALA A 10 -6.26 86.09 -35.32
CA ALA A 10 -6.33 84.80 -34.66
C ALA A 10 -4.92 84.36 -34.23
N LEU A 11 -4.67 84.38 -32.94
CA LEU A 11 -3.43 83.88 -32.33
C LEU A 11 -3.54 82.38 -32.13
N ALA A 12 -2.88 81.55 -32.99
CA ALA A 12 -2.78 80.13 -32.84
C ALA A 12 -1.80 79.74 -31.74
N ALA A 13 -2.32 79.31 -30.59
CA ALA A 13 -1.52 78.71 -29.51
C ALA A 13 -1.14 77.31 -29.82
N LEU A 14 0.13 77.02 -30.15
CA LEU A 14 0.71 75.70 -30.25
C LEU A 14 0.82 75.06 -28.87
N VAL A 15 -0.12 74.25 -28.48
CA VAL A 15 -0.01 73.39 -27.26
C VAL A 15 0.98 72.28 -27.57
N SER A 16 2.22 72.43 -27.16
CA SER A 16 3.22 71.36 -27.14
C SER A 16 2.85 70.37 -26.06
N CYS A 17 2.32 69.18 -26.40
CA CYS A 17 2.20 68.06 -25.53
C CYS A 17 3.60 67.54 -25.18
N SER A 18 4.17 67.97 -24.07
CA SER A 18 5.31 67.33 -23.48
C SER A 18 4.84 66.00 -22.89
N GLN A 19 5.27 64.88 -23.48
CA GLN A 19 5.13 63.56 -22.82
C GLN A 19 5.77 63.63 -21.44
N PRO A 20 5.06 63.15 -20.40
CA PRO A 20 5.66 63.11 -19.07
C PRO A 20 6.93 62.21 -19.11
N PRO A 21 7.99 62.56 -18.40
CA PRO A 21 9.20 61.78 -18.40
C PRO A 21 8.84 60.37 -17.92
N VAL A 22 9.22 59.37 -18.71
CA VAL A 22 9.16 57.95 -18.30
C VAL A 22 10.02 57.87 -17.03
N LYS A 23 9.35 57.75 -15.86
CA LYS A 23 10.06 57.42 -14.61
C LYS A 23 10.84 56.16 -14.86
N GLU A 24 12.14 56.24 -14.92
CA GLU A 24 13.00 55.05 -14.83
C GLU A 24 12.59 54.32 -13.57
N GLN A 25 11.83 53.24 -13.76
CA GLN A 25 11.50 52.35 -12.65
C GLN A 25 12.81 51.71 -12.25
N GLY A 26 13.26 52.04 -11.03
CA GLY A 26 14.46 51.41 -10.49
C GLY A 26 14.36 49.89 -10.52
N PRO A 27 15.46 49.16 -10.30
CA PRO A 27 15.49 47.72 -10.42
C PRO A 27 14.40 47.09 -9.56
N ARG A 28 13.55 46.24 -10.19
CA ARG A 28 12.41 45.62 -9.50
C ARG A 28 12.87 44.64 -8.43
N PRO A 29 12.25 44.67 -7.23
CA PRO A 29 12.55 43.72 -6.19
C PRO A 29 12.05 42.33 -6.59
N VAL A 30 12.90 41.29 -6.44
CA VAL A 30 12.59 39.87 -6.73
C VAL A 30 13.09 38.97 -5.60
N LYS A 31 12.39 37.89 -5.35
CA LYS A 31 12.88 36.81 -4.49
C LYS A 31 13.50 35.73 -5.38
N LEU A 32 14.69 35.28 -5.01
CA LEU A 32 15.38 34.19 -5.71
C LEU A 32 15.26 32.90 -4.94
N THR A 33 15.25 31.79 -5.69
CA THR A 33 15.35 30.44 -5.14
C THR A 33 16.40 29.66 -5.94
N GLU A 34 17.27 28.96 -5.24
CA GLU A 34 18.27 28.10 -5.86
C GLU A 34 17.62 26.87 -6.47
N VAL A 35 18.04 26.53 -7.68
CA VAL A 35 17.61 25.33 -8.40
C VAL A 35 18.35 24.12 -7.85
N ILE A 36 17.60 23.19 -7.29
CA ILE A 36 18.16 22.00 -6.63
C ILE A 36 18.13 20.82 -7.62
N SER A 37 19.23 20.07 -7.68
CA SER A 37 19.26 18.82 -8.44
C SER A 37 18.26 17.81 -7.87
N LEU A 38 17.44 17.23 -8.74
CA LEU A 38 16.52 16.17 -8.37
C LEU A 38 17.30 14.83 -8.27
N ASN A 39 17.94 14.60 -7.13
CA ASN A 39 18.68 13.38 -6.90
C ASN A 39 17.77 12.22 -6.42
N ARG A 40 16.59 12.53 -5.91
CA ARG A 40 15.62 11.57 -5.37
C ARG A 40 14.19 12.04 -5.58
N ILE A 41 13.31 11.10 -5.92
CA ILE A 41 11.87 11.32 -5.98
C ILE A 41 11.24 10.56 -4.83
N GLU A 42 10.58 11.27 -3.92
CA GLU A 42 9.79 10.67 -2.85
C GLU A 42 8.32 10.58 -3.27
N LYS A 43 7.77 9.37 -3.31
CA LYS A 43 6.34 9.12 -3.52
C LYS A 43 5.77 8.49 -2.26
N SER A 44 4.59 8.90 -1.85
CA SER A 44 3.94 8.35 -0.66
C SER A 44 2.59 7.73 -1.01
N PHE A 45 2.31 6.58 -0.37
CA PHE A 45 1.07 5.82 -0.54
C PHE A 45 0.47 5.54 0.84
N SER A 46 -0.85 5.51 0.91
CA SER A 46 -1.54 5.04 2.12
C SER A 46 -1.46 3.52 2.18
N GLY A 47 -1.09 2.99 3.33
CA GLY A 47 -1.00 1.57 3.59
C GLY A 47 -1.73 1.18 4.86
N VAL A 48 -1.92 -0.12 5.04
CA VAL A 48 -2.52 -0.71 6.23
C VAL A 48 -1.67 -1.89 6.70
N VAL A 49 -1.54 -2.02 8.01
CA VAL A 49 -0.88 -3.18 8.61
C VAL A 49 -1.82 -4.37 8.54
N SER A 50 -1.37 -5.46 7.98
CA SER A 50 -2.07 -6.75 7.93
C SER A 50 -1.23 -7.86 8.57
N SER A 51 -1.85 -9.01 8.83
CA SER A 51 -1.10 -10.19 9.26
C SER A 51 -0.61 -10.97 8.05
N ASP A 52 0.66 -11.36 8.06
CA ASP A 52 1.24 -12.27 7.07
C ASP A 52 0.72 -13.70 7.22
N GLN A 53 0.25 -14.06 8.41
CA GLN A 53 -0.31 -15.37 8.73
C GLN A 53 -1.73 -15.21 9.25
N PHE A 54 -2.70 -15.56 8.41
CA PHE A 54 -4.11 -15.59 8.78
C PHE A 54 -4.75 -16.88 8.27
N SER A 55 -5.85 -17.28 8.88
CA SER A 55 -6.63 -18.44 8.47
C SER A 55 -8.09 -18.26 8.81
N ASP A 56 -8.95 -18.43 7.82
CA ASP A 56 -10.39 -18.58 8.04
C ASP A 56 -10.64 -20.03 8.45
N LEU A 57 -10.98 -20.21 9.72
CA LEU A 57 -11.23 -21.53 10.30
C LEU A 57 -12.64 -21.98 9.90
N ALA A 58 -12.73 -23.20 9.38
CA ALA A 58 -13.97 -23.82 8.92
C ALA A 58 -14.06 -25.28 9.41
N PHE A 59 -15.28 -25.75 9.69
CA PHE A 59 -15.51 -27.16 9.93
C PHE A 59 -15.38 -27.96 8.62
N LYS A 60 -14.89 -29.20 8.73
CA LYS A 60 -14.89 -30.14 7.60
C LYS A 60 -16.18 -30.97 7.49
N VAL A 61 -17.06 -30.84 8.48
CA VAL A 61 -18.35 -31.50 8.57
C VAL A 61 -19.45 -30.48 8.81
N SER A 62 -20.66 -30.76 8.33
CA SER A 62 -21.81 -29.87 8.51
C SER A 62 -22.59 -30.24 9.77
N GLY A 63 -23.21 -29.26 10.42
CA GLY A 63 -24.06 -29.49 11.58
C GLY A 63 -24.53 -28.20 12.26
N PRO A 64 -25.41 -28.29 13.28
CA PRO A 64 -25.78 -27.15 14.10
C PRO A 64 -24.62 -26.76 15.03
N LEU A 65 -24.26 -25.46 15.04
CA LEU A 65 -23.25 -24.92 15.93
C LEU A 65 -23.81 -24.82 17.34
N ILE A 66 -23.30 -25.62 18.27
CA ILE A 66 -23.75 -25.62 19.67
C ILE A 66 -22.95 -24.66 20.56
N SER A 67 -21.72 -24.35 20.17
CA SER A 67 -20.87 -23.49 20.99
C SER A 67 -19.81 -22.80 20.14
N LEU A 68 -19.77 -21.47 20.19
CA LEU A 68 -18.68 -20.64 19.73
C LEU A 68 -18.01 -20.04 20.99
N LYS A 69 -16.84 -20.58 21.34
CA LYS A 69 -16.17 -20.36 22.63
C LYS A 69 -15.21 -19.17 22.64
N VAL A 70 -15.25 -18.33 21.61
CA VAL A 70 -14.31 -17.22 21.43
C VAL A 70 -15.02 -15.94 21.02
N GLU A 71 -14.40 -14.81 21.38
CA GLU A 71 -14.85 -13.47 21.00
C GLU A 71 -13.81 -12.79 20.09
N GLU A 72 -14.27 -11.77 19.34
CA GLU A 72 -13.37 -10.94 18.55
C GLU A 72 -12.35 -10.22 19.44
N GLY A 73 -11.08 -10.20 19.03
CA GLY A 73 -9.97 -9.69 19.84
C GLY A 73 -9.42 -10.67 20.87
N GLN A 74 -10.06 -11.83 21.07
CA GLN A 74 -9.60 -12.82 22.05
C GLN A 74 -8.35 -13.54 21.57
N LYS A 75 -7.37 -13.71 22.47
CA LYS A 75 -6.17 -14.53 22.25
C LYS A 75 -6.51 -16.01 22.38
N VAL A 76 -6.05 -16.82 21.44
CA VAL A 76 -6.17 -18.28 21.45
C VAL A 76 -4.82 -18.93 21.28
N ARG A 77 -4.69 -20.16 21.79
CA ARG A 77 -3.49 -21.00 21.67
C ARG A 77 -3.70 -22.11 20.67
N THR A 78 -2.63 -22.59 20.10
CA THR A 78 -2.61 -23.78 19.23
C THR A 78 -3.33 -24.96 19.89
N GLY A 79 -4.24 -25.61 19.15
CA GLY A 79 -5.05 -26.72 19.63
C GLY A 79 -6.26 -26.35 20.49
N GLN A 80 -6.40 -25.08 20.92
CA GLN A 80 -7.56 -24.60 21.67
C GLN A 80 -8.83 -24.77 20.84
N ILE A 81 -9.91 -25.27 21.46
CA ILE A 81 -11.21 -25.39 20.82
C ILE A 81 -11.82 -24.00 20.69
N VAL A 82 -12.12 -23.60 19.45
CA VAL A 82 -12.71 -22.32 19.08
C VAL A 82 -14.23 -22.44 18.98
N ALA A 83 -14.70 -23.52 18.39
CA ALA A 83 -16.13 -23.79 18.17
C ALA A 83 -16.41 -25.29 18.16
N GLU A 84 -17.66 -25.65 18.43
CA GLU A 84 -18.16 -27.03 18.40
C GLU A 84 -19.52 -27.10 17.71
N ILE A 85 -19.69 -28.06 16.81
CA ILE A 85 -20.99 -28.48 16.26
C ILE A 85 -21.50 -29.68 17.03
N ASP A 86 -22.83 -29.95 16.93
CA ASP A 86 -23.46 -31.08 17.60
C ASP A 86 -22.78 -32.41 17.18
N PRO A 87 -22.14 -33.11 18.12
CA PRO A 87 -21.41 -34.34 17.82
C PRO A 87 -22.29 -35.60 17.83
N LEU A 88 -23.61 -35.48 18.11
CA LEU A 88 -24.45 -36.65 18.40
C LEU A 88 -24.40 -37.69 17.30
N ASP A 89 -24.68 -37.31 16.06
CA ASP A 89 -24.70 -38.22 14.92
C ASP A 89 -23.32 -38.85 14.68
N CYS A 90 -22.25 -38.03 14.73
CA CYS A 90 -20.88 -38.50 14.60
C CYS A 90 -20.47 -39.45 15.73
N THR A 91 -20.96 -39.23 16.96
CA THR A 91 -20.69 -40.07 18.11
C THR A 91 -21.36 -41.46 17.95
N LEU A 92 -22.63 -41.50 17.52
CA LEU A 92 -23.35 -42.75 17.26
C LEU A 92 -22.67 -43.57 16.16
N GLU A 93 -22.26 -42.91 15.06
CA GLU A 93 -21.53 -43.58 13.98
C GLU A 93 -20.17 -44.12 14.45
N TYR A 94 -19.41 -43.31 15.21
CA TYR A 94 -18.15 -43.74 15.80
C TYR A 94 -18.29 -44.98 16.68
N GLU A 95 -19.28 -45.03 17.60
CA GLU A 95 -19.50 -46.16 18.47
C GLU A 95 -19.92 -47.43 17.68
N ALA A 96 -20.76 -47.28 16.65
CA ALA A 96 -21.15 -48.39 15.77
C ALA A 96 -19.94 -48.97 15.02
N LYS A 97 -19.10 -48.14 14.41
CA LYS A 97 -17.90 -48.58 13.67
C LYS A 97 -16.84 -49.16 14.60
N LYS A 98 -16.69 -48.61 15.82
CA LYS A 98 -15.81 -49.12 16.85
C LYS A 98 -16.18 -50.58 17.26
N ALA A 99 -17.47 -50.86 17.48
CA ALA A 99 -17.93 -52.19 17.79
C ALA A 99 -17.67 -53.20 16.64
N SER A 100 -17.91 -52.77 15.39
CA SER A 100 -17.59 -53.57 14.21
C SER A 100 -16.09 -53.85 14.07
N TYR A 101 -15.26 -52.87 14.26
CA TYR A 101 -13.79 -52.99 14.26
C TYR A 101 -13.30 -53.98 15.32
N GLN A 102 -13.77 -53.84 16.58
CA GLN A 102 -13.39 -54.74 17.69
C GLN A 102 -13.80 -56.19 17.40
N THR A 103 -14.98 -56.39 16.79
CA THR A 103 -15.45 -57.75 16.38
C THR A 103 -14.54 -58.35 15.30
N ALA A 104 -14.23 -57.58 14.25
CA ALA A 104 -13.34 -58.00 13.18
C ALA A 104 -11.91 -58.30 13.67
N GLU A 105 -11.40 -57.47 14.59
CA GLU A 105 -10.09 -57.66 15.21
C GLU A 105 -10.02 -58.98 16.00
N ALA A 106 -11.06 -59.29 16.81
CA ALA A 106 -11.14 -60.55 17.54
C ALA A 106 -11.28 -61.76 16.60
N GLN A 107 -11.97 -61.60 15.44
CA GLN A 107 -12.06 -62.65 14.40
C GLN A 107 -10.69 -62.89 13.76
N LEU A 108 -9.96 -61.85 13.39
CA LEU A 108 -8.61 -61.93 12.81
C LEU A 108 -7.65 -62.65 13.76
N GLN A 109 -7.67 -62.27 15.06
CA GLN A 109 -6.84 -62.92 16.08
C GLN A 109 -7.13 -64.41 16.20
N ARG A 110 -8.42 -64.84 16.13
CA ARG A 110 -8.80 -66.25 16.11
C ARG A 110 -8.33 -66.93 14.84
N ALA A 111 -8.56 -66.31 13.67
CA ALA A 111 -8.15 -66.89 12.38
C ALA A 111 -6.63 -67.06 12.30
N THR A 112 -5.85 -66.10 12.83
CA THR A 112 -4.36 -66.18 12.90
C THR A 112 -3.92 -67.39 13.70
N LYS A 113 -4.58 -67.67 14.86
CA LYS A 113 -4.30 -68.88 15.68
C LYS A 113 -4.70 -70.18 15.00
N LEU A 114 -5.79 -70.20 14.25
CA LEU A 114 -6.26 -71.36 13.52
C LEU A 114 -5.39 -71.67 12.29
N LEU A 115 -4.96 -70.60 11.58
CA LEU A 115 -4.05 -70.79 10.44
C LEU A 115 -2.71 -71.35 10.87
N SER A 116 -2.15 -70.89 12.01
CA SER A 116 -0.89 -71.41 12.55
C SER A 116 -0.98 -72.89 12.93
N LYS A 117 -2.20 -73.39 13.22
CA LYS A 117 -2.51 -74.82 13.48
C LYS A 117 -2.99 -75.53 12.22
N GLN A 118 -2.96 -74.92 11.05
CA GLN A 118 -3.47 -75.47 9.78
C GLN A 118 -4.96 -75.84 9.83
N ALA A 119 -5.76 -75.23 10.69
CA ALA A 119 -7.17 -75.55 10.92
C ALA A 119 -8.11 -74.69 10.05
N ILE A 120 -7.65 -73.78 9.25
CA ILE A 120 -8.37 -73.02 8.25
C ILE A 120 -7.55 -72.87 6.96
N SER A 121 -8.23 -72.58 5.85
CA SER A 121 -7.55 -72.32 4.58
C SER A 121 -6.92 -70.90 4.55
N ARG A 122 -5.92 -70.78 3.70
CA ARG A 122 -5.29 -69.45 3.46
C ARG A 122 -6.30 -68.43 2.90
N GLN A 123 -7.18 -68.81 2.04
CA GLN A 123 -8.25 -68.01 1.48
C GLN A 123 -9.21 -67.49 2.56
N GLU A 124 -9.58 -68.34 3.53
CA GLU A 124 -10.46 -67.96 4.64
C GLU A 124 -9.78 -66.95 5.57
N PHE A 125 -8.46 -67.12 5.83
CA PHE A 125 -7.66 -66.15 6.58
C PHE A 125 -7.60 -64.81 5.84
N GLU A 126 -7.25 -64.80 4.54
CA GLU A 126 -7.18 -63.58 3.71
C GLU A 126 -8.53 -62.84 3.66
N THR A 127 -9.64 -63.56 3.61
CA THR A 127 -11.01 -63.01 3.68
C THR A 127 -11.25 -62.29 5.03
N THR A 128 -10.82 -62.93 6.13
CA THR A 128 -10.96 -62.39 7.48
C THR A 128 -10.06 -61.15 7.67
N GLU A 129 -8.86 -61.20 7.13
CA GLU A 129 -7.91 -60.08 7.15
C GLU A 129 -8.44 -58.86 6.34
N ALA A 130 -9.01 -59.10 5.17
CA ALA A 130 -9.68 -58.08 4.38
C ALA A 130 -10.87 -57.44 5.12
N SER A 131 -11.68 -58.27 5.81
CA SER A 131 -12.81 -57.80 6.62
C SER A 131 -12.36 -56.91 7.80
N TYR A 132 -11.27 -57.31 8.48
CA TYR A 132 -10.65 -56.48 9.52
C TYR A 132 -10.14 -55.14 8.96
N SER A 133 -9.43 -55.18 7.83
CA SER A 133 -8.91 -53.96 7.17
C SER A 133 -10.03 -52.99 6.82
N ASN A 134 -11.14 -53.50 6.27
CA ASN A 134 -12.31 -52.67 5.95
C ASN A 134 -12.97 -52.07 7.21
N ALA A 135 -13.13 -52.87 8.27
CA ALA A 135 -13.73 -52.42 9.53
C ALA A 135 -12.83 -51.36 10.22
N LYS A 136 -11.51 -51.53 10.18
CA LYS A 136 -10.54 -50.59 10.68
C LYS A 136 -10.61 -49.25 9.95
N ALA A 137 -10.61 -49.25 8.62
CA ALA A 137 -10.72 -48.08 7.81
C ALA A 137 -12.03 -47.29 8.09
N ALA A 138 -13.16 -48.04 8.22
CA ALA A 138 -14.45 -47.44 8.54
C ALA A 138 -14.46 -46.79 9.95
N PHE A 139 -13.82 -47.43 10.93
CA PHE A 139 -13.67 -46.89 12.28
C PHE A 139 -12.79 -45.63 12.29
N GLU A 140 -11.63 -45.64 11.65
CA GLU A 140 -10.72 -44.48 11.55
C GLU A 140 -11.40 -43.31 10.86
N TYR A 141 -12.23 -43.56 9.84
CA TYR A 141 -13.02 -42.51 9.20
C TYR A 141 -14.05 -41.91 10.17
N ALA A 142 -14.82 -42.72 10.91
CA ALA A 142 -15.81 -42.24 11.86
C ALA A 142 -15.15 -41.48 13.03
N ASP A 143 -13.99 -41.93 13.52
CA ASP A 143 -13.20 -41.26 14.54
C ASP A 143 -12.72 -39.84 14.05
N ASN A 144 -12.27 -39.81 12.80
CA ASN A 144 -11.88 -38.52 12.20
C ASN A 144 -13.08 -37.57 12.06
N GLN A 145 -14.25 -38.05 11.60
CA GLN A 145 -15.48 -37.26 11.51
C GLN A 145 -15.88 -36.68 12.89
N LEU A 146 -15.84 -37.51 13.93
CA LEU A 146 -16.09 -37.03 15.32
C LEU A 146 -15.10 -35.99 15.77
N LYS A 147 -13.81 -36.16 15.47
CA LYS A 147 -12.78 -35.14 15.79
C LYS A 147 -13.02 -33.83 15.06
N GLN A 148 -13.55 -33.86 13.80
CA GLN A 148 -13.85 -32.69 13.00
C GLN A 148 -15.10 -31.90 13.49
N THR A 149 -15.86 -32.41 14.46
CA THR A 149 -16.92 -31.65 15.13
C THR A 149 -16.40 -30.55 16.04
N LYS A 150 -15.08 -30.58 16.35
CA LYS A 150 -14.40 -29.59 17.19
C LYS A 150 -13.42 -28.78 16.35
N LEU A 151 -13.72 -27.51 16.16
CA LEU A 151 -12.85 -26.58 15.43
C LEU A 151 -11.74 -26.11 16.36
N ARG A 152 -10.49 -26.29 15.97
CA ARG A 152 -9.32 -25.94 16.78
C ARG A 152 -8.46 -24.90 16.08
N ALA A 153 -7.83 -24.04 16.88
CA ALA A 153 -6.84 -23.07 16.39
C ALA A 153 -5.56 -23.81 15.91
N PRO A 154 -5.12 -23.60 14.67
CA PRO A 154 -3.92 -24.26 14.12
C PRO A 154 -2.61 -23.60 14.60
N PHE A 155 -2.65 -22.36 15.08
CA PHE A 155 -1.51 -21.61 15.63
C PHE A 155 -1.97 -20.63 16.71
N ASP A 156 -1.01 -20.10 17.46
CA ASP A 156 -1.26 -19.06 18.47
C ASP A 156 -1.58 -17.73 17.79
N GLY A 157 -2.68 -17.08 18.19
CA GLY A 157 -3.10 -15.84 17.55
C GLY A 157 -4.27 -15.15 18.23
N PHE A 158 -4.91 -14.24 17.50
CA PHE A 158 -6.11 -13.52 17.91
C PHE A 158 -7.25 -13.78 16.93
N ILE A 159 -8.46 -13.88 17.43
CA ILE A 159 -9.67 -13.89 16.62
C ILE A 159 -9.89 -12.49 16.07
N GLN A 160 -9.76 -12.32 14.76
CA GLN A 160 -9.98 -11.03 14.10
C GLN A 160 -11.47 -10.77 13.86
N ARG A 161 -12.21 -11.82 13.45
CA ARG A 161 -13.63 -11.71 13.08
C ARG A 161 -14.36 -13.02 13.34
N LYS A 162 -15.64 -12.92 13.73
CA LYS A 162 -16.61 -14.00 13.73
C LYS A 162 -17.53 -13.84 12.53
N TYR A 163 -17.79 -14.94 11.80
CA TYR A 163 -18.67 -14.95 10.63
C TYR A 163 -20.05 -15.54 10.94
N VAL A 164 -20.18 -16.23 12.08
CA VAL A 164 -21.39 -16.97 12.50
C VAL A 164 -21.66 -16.74 13.98
N GLU A 165 -22.92 -16.97 14.37
CA GLU A 165 -23.35 -16.95 15.77
C GLU A 165 -23.74 -18.34 16.26
N ASN A 166 -23.85 -18.50 17.58
CA ASN A 166 -24.32 -19.76 18.20
C ASN A 166 -25.68 -20.17 17.66
N TYR A 167 -25.89 -21.49 17.60
CA TYR A 167 -27.16 -22.13 17.17
C TYR A 167 -27.48 -22.01 15.68
N GLN A 168 -26.59 -21.48 14.86
CA GLN A 168 -26.73 -21.52 13.41
C GLN A 168 -26.31 -22.89 12.86
N LYS A 169 -26.96 -23.31 11.78
CA LYS A 169 -26.52 -24.48 11.01
C LYS A 169 -25.40 -24.03 10.08
N VAL A 170 -24.23 -24.69 10.19
CA VAL A 170 -23.05 -24.42 9.38
C VAL A 170 -22.79 -25.57 8.39
N GLN A 171 -22.20 -25.24 7.26
CA GLN A 171 -21.81 -26.19 6.24
C GLN A 171 -20.31 -26.48 6.27
N ALA A 172 -19.90 -27.63 5.75
CA ALA A 172 -18.49 -27.95 5.57
C ALA A 172 -17.83 -26.90 4.65
N GLY A 173 -16.67 -26.36 5.07
CA GLY A 173 -15.96 -25.31 4.35
C GLY A 173 -16.46 -23.88 4.60
N GLN A 174 -17.58 -23.69 5.32
CA GLN A 174 -18.04 -22.36 5.68
C GLN A 174 -17.14 -21.74 6.76
N ALA A 175 -16.64 -20.51 6.50
CA ALA A 175 -15.81 -19.79 7.46
C ALA A 175 -16.59 -19.50 8.74
N ILE A 176 -16.00 -19.80 9.88
CA ILE A 176 -16.57 -19.61 11.22
C ILE A 176 -15.93 -18.40 11.90
N VAL A 177 -14.59 -18.36 11.94
CA VAL A 177 -13.82 -17.25 12.50
C VAL A 177 -12.54 -17.04 11.67
N CYS A 178 -12.06 -15.79 11.64
CA CYS A 178 -10.73 -15.46 11.12
C CYS A 178 -9.73 -15.41 12.26
N LEU A 179 -8.69 -16.21 12.18
CA LEU A 179 -7.56 -16.25 13.12
C LEU A 179 -6.35 -15.58 12.48
N ILE A 180 -5.71 -14.64 13.20
CA ILE A 180 -4.50 -13.93 12.75
C ILE A 180 -3.34 -14.12 13.73
N ASN A 181 -2.12 -14.13 13.20
CA ASN A 181 -0.91 -14.11 14.03
C ASN A 181 -0.41 -12.65 14.16
N PRO A 182 -0.46 -12.05 15.37
CA PRO A 182 -0.07 -10.66 15.56
C PRO A 182 1.44 -10.41 15.50
N ASN A 183 2.25 -11.47 15.57
CA ASN A 183 3.72 -11.38 15.55
C ASN A 183 4.30 -11.42 14.13
N LYS A 184 3.45 -11.73 13.14
CA LYS A 184 3.82 -11.76 11.72
C LYS A 184 3.08 -10.67 10.98
N LEU A 185 3.57 -9.44 11.14
CA LEU A 185 2.99 -8.28 10.47
C LEU A 185 3.62 -8.06 9.11
N GLN A 186 2.79 -7.61 8.19
CA GLN A 186 3.16 -7.06 6.89
C GLN A 186 2.39 -5.75 6.67
N VAL A 187 2.89 -4.91 5.78
CA VAL A 187 2.20 -3.71 5.35
C VAL A 187 1.67 -3.96 3.94
N GLN A 188 0.41 -3.70 3.74
CA GLN A 188 -0.24 -3.76 2.44
C GLN A 188 -0.56 -2.34 1.97
N PHE A 189 -0.25 -2.03 0.71
CA PHE A 189 -0.69 -0.81 0.05
C PHE A 189 -1.01 -1.08 -1.41
N THR A 190 -1.75 -0.18 -2.04
CA THR A 190 -2.08 -0.28 -3.46
C THR A 190 -1.30 0.77 -4.23
N MET A 191 -0.56 0.32 -5.24
CA MET A 191 0.22 1.18 -6.12
C MET A 191 -0.52 1.37 -7.45
N PRO A 192 -0.69 2.62 -7.94
CA PRO A 192 -1.19 2.85 -9.30
C PRO A 192 -0.32 2.16 -10.34
N GLU A 193 -0.94 1.58 -11.37
CA GLU A 193 -0.21 0.85 -12.43
C GLU A 193 0.88 1.69 -13.12
N SER A 194 0.64 3.00 -13.29
CA SER A 194 1.61 3.93 -13.85
C SER A 194 2.91 4.03 -13.07
N ASN A 195 2.91 3.64 -11.78
CA ASN A 195 4.06 3.75 -10.89
C ASN A 195 4.83 2.43 -10.73
N ILE A 196 4.36 1.33 -11.34
CA ILE A 196 4.99 0.01 -11.16
C ILE A 196 6.41 -0.04 -11.75
N SER A 197 6.70 0.81 -12.73
CA SER A 197 8.03 0.96 -13.32
C SER A 197 9.10 1.43 -12.32
N PHE A 198 8.70 2.02 -11.18
CA PHE A 198 9.62 2.42 -10.12
C PHE A 198 10.37 1.22 -9.52
N PHE A 199 9.76 0.04 -9.51
CA PHE A 199 10.45 -1.16 -9.03
C PHE A 199 11.57 -1.67 -9.97
N SER A 200 11.66 -1.14 -11.17
CA SER A 200 12.76 -1.42 -12.11
C SER A 200 13.97 -0.52 -11.91
N THR A 201 13.90 0.45 -11.00
CA THR A 201 14.98 1.40 -10.68
C THR A 201 15.47 1.18 -9.25
N PRO A 202 16.69 1.63 -8.88
CA PRO A 202 17.12 1.61 -7.48
C PRO A 202 16.18 2.43 -6.61
N TYR A 203 15.67 1.81 -5.54
CA TYR A 203 14.74 2.45 -4.61
C TYR A 203 14.99 2.02 -3.17
N SER A 204 14.51 2.82 -2.24
CA SER A 204 14.36 2.45 -0.83
C SER A 204 12.92 2.64 -0.42
N ILE A 205 12.42 1.74 0.43
CA ILE A 205 11.05 1.82 0.95
C ILE A 205 11.11 2.03 2.45
N TYR A 206 10.29 2.95 2.92
CA TYR A 206 10.11 3.24 4.34
C TYR A 206 8.63 3.18 4.67
N VAL A 207 8.34 2.78 5.90
CA VAL A 207 7.01 2.80 6.48
C VAL A 207 7.00 3.75 7.66
N GLU A 208 6.05 4.67 7.67
CA GLU A 208 5.77 5.58 8.77
C GLU A 208 4.38 5.26 9.30
N PHE A 209 4.28 4.79 10.55
CA PHE A 209 3.00 4.50 11.18
C PHE A 209 2.37 5.79 11.72
N ASP A 210 1.05 5.92 11.58
CA ASP A 210 0.33 7.13 12.00
C ASP A 210 0.47 7.44 13.49
N ASN A 211 0.70 6.41 14.32
CA ASN A 211 0.96 6.56 15.78
C ASN A 211 2.38 7.04 16.09
N TYR A 212 3.31 6.95 15.12
CA TYR A 212 4.74 7.26 15.30
C TYR A 212 5.22 8.19 14.21
N LYS A 213 4.49 9.33 14.03
CA LYS A 213 4.78 10.34 13.01
C LYS A 213 6.23 10.85 13.07
N GLY A 214 6.83 11.01 11.89
CA GLY A 214 8.22 11.43 11.75
C GLY A 214 9.24 10.30 11.93
N ARG A 215 8.81 9.09 12.26
CA ARG A 215 9.68 7.93 12.38
C ARG A 215 9.49 6.98 11.21
N ARG A 216 10.52 6.86 10.39
CA ARG A 216 10.54 6.03 9.20
C ARG A 216 11.29 4.73 9.48
N PHE A 217 10.66 3.60 9.20
CA PHE A 217 11.26 2.28 9.32
C PHE A 217 11.51 1.70 7.94
N LYS A 218 12.68 1.14 7.72
CA LYS A 218 13.02 0.50 6.45
C LYS A 218 12.18 -0.75 6.24
N ALA A 219 11.67 -0.91 5.01
CA ALA A 219 10.91 -2.07 4.60
C ALA A 219 11.39 -2.57 3.25
N LYS A 220 11.04 -3.82 2.92
CA LYS A 220 11.29 -4.42 1.61
C LYS A 220 10.00 -4.99 1.03
N VAL A 221 9.93 -5.00 -0.29
CA VAL A 221 8.86 -5.68 -1.02
C VAL A 221 8.99 -7.17 -0.75
N LYS A 222 7.90 -7.76 -0.25
CA LYS A 222 7.73 -9.19 -0.12
C LYS A 222 7.24 -9.78 -1.45
N GLU A 223 6.16 -9.22 -1.93
CA GLU A 223 5.54 -9.60 -3.20
C GLU A 223 4.62 -8.48 -3.69
N TYR A 224 4.33 -8.49 -4.97
CA TYR A 224 3.26 -7.70 -5.57
C TYR A 224 2.60 -8.51 -6.68
N VAL A 225 1.29 -8.31 -6.84
CA VAL A 225 0.51 -9.02 -7.85
C VAL A 225 0.54 -8.19 -9.12
N GLN A 226 1.07 -8.75 -10.22
CA GLN A 226 1.17 -8.04 -11.51
C GLN A 226 -0.17 -7.81 -12.22
N ALA A 227 -1.27 -8.11 -11.55
CA ALA A 227 -2.62 -7.88 -12.05
C ALA A 227 -3.40 -7.06 -11.03
N SER A 228 -4.18 -6.09 -11.49
CA SER A 228 -5.15 -5.38 -10.67
C SER A 228 -6.44 -6.21 -10.62
N PRO A 229 -6.83 -6.78 -9.46
CA PRO A 229 -8.02 -7.66 -9.40
C PRO A 229 -9.32 -6.94 -9.74
N ASP A 230 -9.38 -5.63 -9.51
CA ASP A 230 -10.59 -4.79 -9.59
C ASP A 230 -10.35 -3.42 -10.23
N GLY A 231 -9.20 -3.22 -10.89
CA GLY A 231 -8.83 -1.92 -11.50
C GLY A 231 -8.42 -0.84 -10.49
N SER A 232 -8.32 -1.15 -9.20
CA SER A 232 -7.93 -0.18 -8.16
C SER A 232 -6.42 0.07 -8.08
N GLY A 233 -5.61 -0.70 -8.82
CA GLY A 233 -4.15 -0.68 -8.82
C GLY A 233 -3.55 -2.02 -8.38
N VAL A 234 -2.25 -2.06 -8.27
CA VAL A 234 -1.47 -3.25 -7.95
C VAL A 234 -1.29 -3.38 -6.43
N PRO A 235 -1.77 -4.45 -5.79
CA PRO A 235 -1.50 -4.73 -4.39
C PRO A 235 -0.01 -5.05 -4.18
N VAL A 236 0.62 -4.37 -3.24
CA VAL A 236 2.02 -4.56 -2.84
C VAL A 236 2.08 -4.90 -1.36
N TYR A 237 2.83 -5.93 -1.03
CA TYR A 237 3.04 -6.38 0.35
C TYR A 237 4.49 -6.16 0.75
N LEU A 238 4.70 -5.57 1.92
CA LEU A 238 6.01 -5.26 2.47
C LEU A 238 6.22 -6.02 3.77
N TYR A 239 7.47 -6.42 4.03
CA TYR A 239 7.92 -6.80 5.36
C TYR A 239 8.87 -5.75 5.93
N MET A 240 8.88 -5.61 7.25
CA MET A 240 9.77 -4.68 7.94
C MET A 240 11.19 -5.27 7.94
N ASP A 241 12.15 -4.47 7.44
CA ASP A 241 13.58 -4.83 7.34
C ASP A 241 14.43 -3.78 8.08
N ASP A 242 13.98 -3.39 9.26
CA ASP A 242 14.65 -2.39 10.09
C ASP A 242 14.98 -2.98 11.45
N PRO A 243 16.27 -3.07 11.84
CA PRO A 243 16.65 -3.57 13.17
C PRO A 243 16.09 -2.75 14.33
N ALA A 244 15.75 -1.47 14.08
CA ALA A 244 15.15 -0.60 15.10
C ALA A 244 13.65 -0.86 15.28
N PHE A 245 13.01 -1.60 14.38
CA PHE A 245 11.60 -1.94 14.51
C PHE A 245 11.42 -3.25 15.26
N ASN A 246 10.80 -3.19 16.43
CA ASN A 246 10.35 -4.39 17.15
C ASN A 246 8.97 -4.12 17.80
N LEU A 247 8.15 -5.17 17.92
CA LEU A 247 6.78 -5.09 18.42
C LEU A 247 6.70 -4.90 19.97
N ASN A 248 7.81 -5.03 20.70
CA ASN A 248 7.84 -4.75 22.12
C ASN A 248 7.89 -3.24 22.39
N ASP A 249 8.65 -2.51 21.59
CA ASP A 249 8.82 -1.06 21.71
C ASP A 249 7.74 -0.30 20.92
N TYR A 250 7.32 -0.83 19.78
CA TYR A 250 6.31 -0.23 18.91
C TYR A 250 5.01 -1.05 18.93
N LYS A 251 3.99 -0.50 19.59
CA LYS A 251 2.66 -1.12 19.65
C LYS A 251 1.93 -0.90 18.32
N VAL A 252 2.27 -1.72 17.33
CA VAL A 252 1.62 -1.75 16.03
C VAL A 252 0.78 -3.01 15.95
N SER A 253 -0.46 -2.88 15.49
CA SER A 253 -1.41 -3.97 15.36
C SER A 253 -2.01 -4.04 13.95
N VAL A 254 -2.54 -5.20 13.59
CA VAL A 254 -3.30 -5.38 12.36
C VAL A 254 -4.45 -4.37 12.31
N GLY A 255 -4.65 -3.74 11.13
CA GLY A 255 -5.64 -2.69 10.91
C GLY A 255 -5.12 -1.26 11.13
N PHE A 256 -3.91 -1.07 11.64
CA PHE A 256 -3.32 0.26 11.80
C PHE A 256 -2.96 0.86 10.45
N SER A 257 -3.26 2.15 10.29
CA SER A 257 -2.89 2.91 9.11
C SER A 257 -1.42 3.31 9.15
N CYS A 258 -0.81 3.36 7.99
CA CYS A 258 0.56 3.81 7.82
C CYS A 258 0.74 4.51 6.48
N ARG A 259 1.82 5.24 6.35
CA ARG A 259 2.29 5.82 5.10
C ARG A 259 3.47 5.03 4.59
N VAL A 260 3.39 4.54 3.36
CA VAL A 260 4.50 3.90 2.65
C VAL A 260 5.19 4.96 1.82
N ILE A 261 6.49 5.13 2.04
CA ILE A 261 7.32 6.15 1.38
C ILE A 261 8.30 5.41 0.48
N LEU A 262 8.17 5.63 -0.81
CA LEU A 262 9.07 5.11 -1.84
C LEU A 262 10.05 6.21 -2.23
N ASP A 263 11.32 6.02 -1.92
CA ASP A 263 12.43 6.91 -2.25
C ASP A 263 13.19 6.32 -3.43
N ILE A 264 13.09 6.96 -4.59
CA ILE A 264 13.60 6.48 -5.88
C ILE A 264 14.82 7.30 -6.26
N GLU A 265 15.92 6.64 -6.58
CA GLU A 265 17.13 7.33 -7.07
C GLU A 265 16.91 7.84 -8.49
N SER A 266 17.01 9.16 -8.65
CA SER A 266 16.71 9.86 -9.92
C SER A 266 17.73 9.61 -11.04
N LYS A 267 18.91 9.04 -10.76
CA LYS A 267 19.95 8.80 -11.77
C LYS A 267 19.49 7.99 -12.99
N SER A 268 18.42 7.20 -12.82
CA SER A 268 17.85 6.36 -13.88
C SER A 268 16.77 7.07 -14.72
N PHE A 269 16.19 8.19 -14.26
CA PHE A 269 15.07 8.82 -14.96
C PHE A 269 15.46 9.99 -15.86
N ASN A 270 16.45 10.81 -15.46
CA ASN A 270 16.97 11.90 -16.30
C ASN A 270 18.26 12.47 -15.69
N GLN A 271 19.38 12.31 -16.36
CA GLN A 271 20.59 13.06 -16.05
C GLN A 271 20.28 14.56 -16.25
N GLY A 272 20.25 15.33 -15.16
CA GLY A 272 20.06 16.77 -15.22
C GLY A 272 18.69 17.30 -14.83
N ALA A 273 17.74 16.46 -14.39
CA ALA A 273 16.47 16.96 -13.87
C ALA A 273 16.66 17.80 -12.57
N VAL A 274 15.96 18.90 -12.50
CA VAL A 274 16.02 19.84 -11.37
C VAL A 274 14.64 20.18 -10.85
N LEU A 275 14.57 20.62 -9.60
CA LEU A 275 13.37 21.14 -8.95
C LEU A 275 13.37 22.65 -8.94
N VAL A 276 12.23 23.23 -9.29
CA VAL A 276 11.96 24.65 -9.16
C VAL A 276 10.59 24.88 -8.52
N PRO A 277 10.41 25.93 -7.72
CA PRO A 277 9.10 26.28 -7.20
C PRO A 277 8.10 26.57 -8.35
N LEU A 278 6.87 26.06 -8.24
CA LEU A 278 5.80 26.34 -9.20
C LEU A 278 5.61 27.85 -9.42
N SER A 279 5.81 28.65 -8.38
CA SER A 279 5.72 30.13 -8.44
C SER A 279 6.78 30.79 -9.33
N ALA A 280 7.85 30.08 -9.68
CA ALA A 280 8.89 30.56 -10.61
C ALA A 280 8.53 30.29 -12.08
N VAL A 281 7.61 29.38 -12.34
CA VAL A 281 7.21 28.98 -13.70
C VAL A 281 6.17 29.94 -14.23
N VAL A 282 6.43 30.52 -15.40
CA VAL A 282 5.52 31.45 -16.09
C VAL A 282 5.10 30.82 -17.42
N ALA A 283 3.79 30.84 -17.69
CA ALA A 283 3.25 30.42 -18.98
C ALA A 283 3.29 31.58 -19.97
N SER A 284 3.70 31.33 -21.20
CA SER A 284 3.66 32.27 -22.31
C SER A 284 2.26 32.27 -22.93
N GLU A 285 1.65 33.45 -23.04
CA GLU A 285 0.34 33.60 -23.70
C GLU A 285 0.40 33.37 -25.21
N ALA A 286 1.58 33.51 -25.82
CA ALA A 286 1.73 33.48 -27.26
C ALA A 286 1.80 32.06 -27.85
N ASP A 287 2.44 31.13 -27.17
CA ASP A 287 2.79 29.79 -27.69
C ASP A 287 2.58 28.67 -26.69
N ASN A 288 1.94 28.96 -25.55
CA ASN A 288 1.71 28.01 -24.46
C ASN A 288 3.00 27.34 -23.91
N SER A 289 4.19 27.91 -24.26
CA SER A 289 5.46 27.46 -23.68
C SER A 289 5.59 27.92 -22.23
N LYS A 290 6.40 27.22 -21.45
CA LYS A 290 6.71 27.60 -20.07
C LYS A 290 8.15 28.05 -19.98
N TYR A 291 8.37 29.08 -19.18
CA TYR A 291 9.67 29.68 -19.00
C TYR A 291 9.88 30.14 -17.55
N VAL A 292 11.13 30.32 -17.19
CA VAL A 292 11.56 30.90 -15.92
C VAL A 292 12.50 32.08 -16.18
N PHE A 293 12.67 32.93 -15.18
CA PHE A 293 13.71 33.96 -15.20
C PHE A 293 14.88 33.49 -14.35
N VAL A 294 16.03 33.28 -15.00
CA VAL A 294 17.30 32.94 -14.34
C VAL A 294 18.06 34.19 -14.02
N TYR A 295 18.49 34.33 -12.78
CA TYR A 295 19.27 35.51 -12.30
C TYR A 295 20.75 35.30 -12.56
N ASN A 296 21.36 36.29 -13.19
CA ASN A 296 22.80 36.34 -13.37
C ASN A 296 23.41 37.31 -12.33
N SER A 297 24.20 36.77 -11.42
CA SER A 297 24.81 37.52 -10.34
C SER A 297 25.84 38.55 -10.77
N GLN A 298 26.50 38.36 -11.92
CA GLN A 298 27.52 39.27 -12.43
C GLN A 298 26.91 40.55 -13.04
N SER A 299 25.82 40.35 -13.82
CA SER A 299 25.15 41.45 -14.51
C SER A 299 23.97 42.05 -13.72
N GLN A 300 23.53 41.40 -12.64
CA GLN A 300 22.33 41.73 -11.85
C GLN A 300 21.07 41.79 -12.74
N LYS A 301 21.03 41.00 -13.80
CA LYS A 301 19.92 40.93 -14.75
C LYS A 301 19.30 39.52 -14.72
N VAL A 302 18.06 39.46 -15.19
CA VAL A 302 17.37 38.20 -15.39
C VAL A 302 17.33 37.84 -16.86
N GLU A 303 17.47 36.54 -17.16
CA GLU A 303 17.39 35.97 -18.50
C GLU A 303 16.17 35.06 -18.59
N LYS A 304 15.33 35.28 -19.59
CA LYS A 304 14.18 34.41 -19.87
C LYS A 304 14.68 33.13 -20.47
N ARG A 305 14.42 31.97 -19.79
CA ARG A 305 14.84 30.66 -20.25
C ARG A 305 13.65 29.72 -20.36
N THR A 306 13.39 29.21 -21.56
CA THR A 306 12.34 28.24 -21.81
C THR A 306 12.71 26.92 -21.14
N ILE A 307 11.72 26.30 -20.49
CA ILE A 307 11.89 25.06 -19.75
C ILE A 307 10.96 23.98 -20.30
N LYS A 308 11.37 22.72 -20.09
CA LYS A 308 10.52 21.56 -20.33
C LYS A 308 10.21 20.90 -18.99
N GLU A 309 9.00 21.11 -18.54
CA GLU A 309 8.53 20.51 -17.29
C GLU A 309 8.00 19.08 -17.52
N LYS A 310 7.95 18.29 -16.45
CA LYS A 310 7.40 16.94 -16.48
C LYS A 310 6.19 16.79 -15.54
N GLU A 311 6.39 16.95 -14.24
CA GLU A 311 5.35 16.71 -13.24
C GLU A 311 5.55 17.56 -12.01
N LEU A 312 4.49 17.75 -11.22
CA LEU A 312 4.55 18.37 -9.90
C LEU A 312 5.07 17.36 -8.87
N VAL A 313 5.95 17.80 -8.00
CA VAL A 313 6.47 17.03 -6.88
C VAL A 313 6.19 17.76 -5.57
N GLY A 314 5.66 17.05 -4.59
CA GLY A 314 5.22 17.67 -3.34
C GLY A 314 4.00 18.57 -3.55
N LYS A 315 3.98 19.72 -2.86
CA LYS A 315 2.87 20.67 -2.94
C LYS A 315 3.15 21.83 -3.89
N ASP A 316 4.41 22.22 -4.02
CA ASP A 316 4.78 23.53 -4.60
C ASP A 316 5.96 23.47 -5.57
N ASP A 317 6.50 22.27 -5.91
CA ASP A 317 7.67 22.16 -6.77
C ASP A 317 7.35 21.45 -8.11
N VAL A 318 8.05 21.85 -9.16
CA VAL A 318 7.97 21.32 -10.52
C VAL A 318 9.28 20.69 -10.92
N VAL A 319 9.23 19.49 -11.50
CA VAL A 319 10.38 18.84 -12.13
C VAL A 319 10.61 19.45 -13.50
N VAL A 320 11.78 20.01 -13.72
CA VAL A 320 12.25 20.54 -14.99
C VAL A 320 13.32 19.60 -15.56
N LEU A 321 13.11 19.15 -16.79
CA LEU A 321 14.01 18.21 -17.50
C LEU A 321 15.08 18.91 -18.31
N GLU A 322 14.73 20.05 -18.90
CA GLU A 322 15.59 20.79 -19.83
C GLU A 322 15.49 22.29 -19.56
N GLY A 323 16.57 23.02 -19.77
CA GLY A 323 16.60 24.48 -19.69
C GLY A 323 17.23 25.05 -18.42
N LEU A 324 17.49 24.23 -17.38
CA LEU A 324 18.09 24.66 -16.13
C LEU A 324 19.18 23.69 -15.66
N SER A 325 20.09 24.22 -14.86
CA SER A 325 21.14 23.45 -14.18
C SER A 325 21.03 23.63 -12.67
N ALA A 326 21.46 22.62 -11.91
CA ALA A 326 21.56 22.76 -10.46
C ALA A 326 22.54 23.88 -10.10
N GLY A 327 22.16 24.71 -9.14
CA GLY A 327 22.92 25.91 -8.76
C GLY A 327 22.50 27.20 -9.51
N ASP A 328 21.64 27.11 -10.53
CA ASP A 328 21.00 28.30 -11.10
C ASP A 328 20.10 28.98 -10.05
N TYR A 329 19.95 30.30 -10.11
CA TYR A 329 19.01 31.04 -9.28
C TYR A 329 17.83 31.50 -10.13
N VAL A 330 16.62 31.05 -9.78
CA VAL A 330 15.38 31.44 -10.46
C VAL A 330 14.55 32.41 -9.65
N VAL A 331 13.84 33.32 -10.32
CA VAL A 331 12.94 34.26 -9.66
C VAL A 331 11.68 33.53 -9.21
N SER A 332 11.51 33.35 -7.89
CA SER A 332 10.34 32.68 -7.28
C SER A 332 9.20 33.64 -6.92
N ALA A 333 9.46 34.95 -6.84
CA ALA A 333 8.40 35.95 -6.65
C ALA A 333 8.69 37.20 -7.50
N GLY A 334 7.63 37.68 -8.17
CA GLY A 334 7.71 38.84 -9.07
C GLY A 334 7.96 38.49 -10.55
N ALA A 335 8.08 37.21 -10.90
CA ALA A 335 8.41 36.74 -12.25
C ALA A 335 7.44 37.22 -13.35
N THR A 336 6.15 37.27 -13.11
CA THR A 336 5.10 37.63 -14.11
C THR A 336 5.18 39.04 -14.64
N ARG A 337 5.98 39.94 -14.01
CA ARG A 337 6.12 41.33 -14.39
C ARG A 337 7.51 41.70 -14.91
N LEU A 338 8.35 40.68 -15.15
CA LEU A 338 9.70 40.88 -15.64
C LEU A 338 9.76 40.77 -17.16
N VAL A 339 10.74 41.41 -17.75
CA VAL A 339 11.08 41.36 -19.16
C VAL A 339 12.51 40.80 -19.26
N ASP A 340 12.77 40.09 -20.36
CA ASP A 340 14.08 39.52 -20.63
C ASP A 340 15.18 40.59 -20.60
N GLY A 341 16.32 40.29 -19.95
CA GLY A 341 17.44 41.22 -19.79
C GLY A 341 17.23 42.31 -18.74
N GLN A 342 16.10 42.32 -18.02
CA GLN A 342 15.77 43.35 -17.03
C GLN A 342 16.69 43.29 -15.80
N GLN A 343 17.15 44.48 -15.35
CA GLN A 343 17.88 44.58 -14.09
C GLN A 343 16.94 44.50 -12.90
N VAL A 344 17.30 43.69 -11.90
CA VAL A 344 16.51 43.42 -10.70
C VAL A 344 17.28 43.67 -9.42
N LYS A 345 16.54 43.90 -8.32
CA LYS A 345 17.08 43.98 -6.98
C LYS A 345 16.66 42.76 -6.19
N VAL A 346 17.63 41.95 -5.75
CA VAL A 346 17.36 40.77 -4.94
C VAL A 346 16.94 41.23 -3.53
N LEU A 347 15.78 40.67 -3.09
CA LEU A 347 15.35 40.80 -1.69
C LEU A 347 16.13 39.80 -0.86
N THR A 348 16.98 40.25 0.00
CA THR A 348 17.55 39.47 1.10
C THR A 348 16.52 39.46 2.23
N GLU A 349 16.24 38.21 2.74
CA GLU A 349 15.38 38.02 3.93
C GLU A 349 16.03 38.71 5.14
#